data_5ec862be4872f7afa85e2d7d4d73d3c7
#
_entry.id   5ec862be4872f7afa85e2d7d4d73d3c7
#
_cell.length_a   1.000
_cell.length_b   1.000
_cell.length_c   1.000
_cell.angle_alpha   90.00
_cell.angle_beta   90.00
_cell.angle_gamma   90.00
#
_symmetry.space_group_name_H-M   'P 1'
#
loop_
_entity.id
_entity.type
_entity.pdbx_description
1 polymer ?
#
loop_
_entity_poly.entity_id
_entity_poly.type
_entity_poly.pdbx_seq_one_letter_code
_entity_poly.pdbx_strand_id
1 'polypeptide(L)'
;MDLYAVWGGMTDVATKNWYIVHTYSGFEKKVAESLTERVKAYGLQNDIGEVLIPTEDVVEMRGGKKVVTAKRFFPGYILVEMNMSDHAWHVVKNTPKVTGFVGAGAKPTPLSKDEVEQILQQVRTAAEKPKPKYMFEKGEQVRINEGPFTSFNGVVDEVNLDKNTLKVMVTIFGRSTPVELDFLQVEKI
;
A
#
# COMPACT_ATOMS: atom_id res chain seq x y z
N MET A 1 45.46 -28.87 33.42
CA MET A 1 45.46 -27.46 32.99
C MET A 1 44.84 -27.40 31.61
N ASP A 2 43.53 -27.47 31.56
CA ASP A 2 42.84 -27.67 30.30
C ASP A 2 42.04 -26.43 29.97
N LEU A 3 42.49 -25.76 28.94
CA LEU A 3 41.85 -24.65 28.29
C LEU A 3 40.77 -25.19 27.35
N TYR A 4 39.60 -25.47 27.86
CA TYR A 4 38.44 -25.64 27.02
C TYR A 4 37.85 -24.24 26.72
N ALA A 5 38.26 -23.70 25.59
CA ALA A 5 37.62 -22.58 24.98
C ALA A 5 36.18 -23.00 24.66
N VAL A 6 35.22 -22.49 25.44
CA VAL A 6 33.82 -22.57 25.17
C VAL A 6 33.57 -21.72 23.92
N TRP A 7 33.48 -22.37 22.78
CA TRP A 7 32.84 -21.79 21.60
C TRP A 7 31.36 -21.64 21.90
N GLY A 8 31.03 -20.53 22.52
CA GLY A 8 29.67 -20.08 22.56
C GLY A 8 29.21 -19.86 21.14
N GLY A 9 28.35 -20.73 20.65
CA GLY A 9 27.70 -20.56 19.37
C GLY A 9 27.02 -19.20 19.36
N MET A 10 27.57 -18.27 18.64
CA MET A 10 26.83 -17.15 18.11
C MET A 10 25.78 -17.80 17.22
N THR A 11 24.58 -17.93 17.73
CA THR A 11 23.40 -18.10 16.88
C THR A 11 23.42 -16.89 15.97
N ASP A 12 23.84 -17.12 14.76
CA ASP A 12 23.68 -16.20 13.66
C ASP A 12 22.19 -15.89 13.62
N VAL A 13 21.83 -14.73 14.16
CA VAL A 13 20.48 -14.21 14.03
C VAL A 13 20.37 -13.89 12.56
N ALA A 14 19.88 -14.86 11.81
CA ALA A 14 19.74 -14.77 10.37
C ALA A 14 18.98 -13.48 10.06
N THR A 15 19.71 -12.50 9.55
CA THR A 15 19.18 -11.17 9.29
C THR A 15 18.24 -11.30 8.12
N LYS A 16 16.95 -11.29 8.39
CA LYS A 16 15.93 -11.28 7.34
C LYS A 16 16.01 -9.98 6.57
N ASN A 17 15.90 -10.09 5.28
CA ASN A 17 15.84 -8.96 4.36
C ASN A 17 14.54 -9.01 3.58
N TRP A 18 14.14 -7.87 3.06
CA TRP A 18 12.96 -7.75 2.23
C TRP A 18 13.29 -7.97 0.77
N TYR A 19 12.48 -8.79 0.11
CA TYR A 19 12.59 -9.11 -1.30
C TYR A 19 11.28 -8.83 -2.00
N ILE A 20 11.37 -8.39 -3.25
CA ILE A 20 10.22 -8.21 -4.12
C ILE A 20 9.97 -9.51 -4.87
N VAL A 21 8.74 -9.99 -4.82
CA VAL A 21 8.29 -11.18 -5.55
C VAL A 21 7.24 -10.77 -6.57
N HIS A 22 7.46 -11.13 -7.81
CA HIS A 22 6.53 -10.90 -8.91
C HIS A 22 5.49 -12.01 -8.97
N THR A 23 4.22 -11.62 -9.04
CA THR A 23 3.07 -12.50 -9.13
C THR A 23 2.20 -12.12 -10.33
N TYR A 24 1.22 -12.95 -10.67
CA TYR A 24 0.19 -12.51 -11.61
C TYR A 24 -0.67 -11.41 -10.96
N SER A 25 -0.88 -10.34 -11.71
CA SER A 25 -1.71 -9.22 -11.27
C SER A 25 -3.13 -9.67 -10.90
N GLY A 26 -3.61 -9.24 -9.74
CA GLY A 26 -4.90 -9.66 -9.18
C GLY A 26 -4.85 -10.88 -8.26
N PHE A 27 -3.72 -11.60 -8.22
CA PHE A 27 -3.54 -12.78 -7.37
C PHE A 27 -2.68 -12.56 -6.14
N GLU A 28 -2.26 -11.32 -5.88
CA GLU A 28 -1.32 -10.98 -4.81
C GLU A 28 -1.79 -11.47 -3.45
N LYS A 29 -3.06 -11.26 -3.11
CA LYS A 29 -3.66 -11.71 -1.85
C LYS A 29 -3.64 -13.24 -1.73
N LYS A 30 -4.05 -13.92 -2.79
CA LYS A 30 -4.08 -15.38 -2.83
C LYS A 30 -2.67 -15.99 -2.74
N VAL A 31 -1.68 -15.33 -3.35
CA VAL A 31 -0.26 -15.72 -3.24
C VAL A 31 0.23 -15.54 -1.82
N ALA A 32 -0.05 -14.40 -1.18
CA ALA A 32 0.34 -14.14 0.20
C ALA A 32 -0.25 -15.18 1.18
N GLU A 33 -1.52 -15.52 1.02
CA GLU A 33 -2.20 -16.56 1.81
C GLU A 33 -1.55 -17.94 1.58
N SER A 34 -1.39 -18.35 0.33
CA SER A 34 -0.76 -19.62 -0.03
C SER A 34 0.69 -19.72 0.45
N LEU A 35 1.44 -18.63 0.39
CA LEU A 35 2.80 -18.59 0.89
C LEU A 35 2.83 -18.74 2.42
N THR A 36 1.96 -18.06 3.12
CA THR A 36 1.85 -18.17 4.59
C THR A 36 1.50 -19.60 5.03
N GLU A 37 0.58 -20.26 4.32
CA GLU A 37 0.23 -21.65 4.58
C GLU A 37 1.43 -22.59 4.34
N ARG A 38 2.17 -22.39 3.26
CA ARG A 38 3.36 -23.18 2.94
C ARG A 38 4.48 -23.00 3.95
N VAL A 39 4.70 -21.75 4.40
CA VAL A 39 5.68 -21.44 5.46
C VAL A 39 5.38 -22.23 6.73
N LYS A 40 4.10 -22.30 7.11
CA LYS A 40 3.65 -23.11 8.26
C LYS A 40 3.83 -24.61 8.02
N ALA A 41 3.43 -25.08 6.83
CA ALA A 41 3.48 -26.50 6.48
C ALA A 41 4.92 -27.04 6.40
N TYR A 42 5.86 -26.23 5.96
CA TYR A 42 7.28 -26.62 5.84
C TYR A 42 8.13 -26.22 7.03
N GLY A 43 7.55 -25.57 8.06
CA GLY A 43 8.28 -25.16 9.25
C GLY A 43 9.30 -24.05 9.02
N LEU A 44 9.05 -23.17 8.05
CA LEU A 44 9.95 -22.10 7.62
C LEU A 44 9.70 -20.74 8.28
N GLN A 45 9.00 -20.71 9.42
CA GLN A 45 8.68 -19.45 10.11
C GLN A 45 9.93 -18.69 10.57
N ASN A 46 11.05 -19.41 10.78
CA ASN A 46 12.32 -18.79 11.11
C ASN A 46 13.00 -18.14 9.91
N ASP A 47 12.80 -18.70 8.70
CA ASP A 47 13.42 -18.21 7.47
C ASP A 47 12.54 -17.19 6.74
N ILE A 48 11.22 -17.37 6.73
CA ILE A 48 10.26 -16.48 6.09
C ILE A 48 9.41 -15.83 7.17
N GLY A 49 9.47 -14.49 7.23
CA GLY A 49 8.73 -13.70 8.19
C GLY A 49 7.43 -13.14 7.59
N GLU A 50 7.36 -11.85 7.46
CA GLU A 50 6.16 -11.14 7.02
C GLU A 50 6.04 -11.12 5.50
N VAL A 51 4.79 -11.22 5.02
CA VAL A 51 4.43 -11.04 3.62
C VAL A 51 3.51 -9.84 3.51
N LEU A 52 3.92 -8.82 2.76
CA LEU A 52 3.19 -7.58 2.59
C LEU A 52 2.73 -7.40 1.14
N ILE A 53 1.51 -6.92 0.99
CA ILE A 53 0.98 -6.45 -0.29
C ILE A 53 0.96 -4.93 -0.22
N PRO A 54 1.76 -4.22 -1.04
CA PRO A 54 1.80 -2.76 -1.02
C PRO A 54 0.48 -2.20 -1.58
N THR A 55 -0.45 -1.91 -0.68
CA THR A 55 -1.79 -1.37 -0.99
C THR A 55 -2.01 -0.06 -0.27
N GLU A 56 -2.83 0.78 -0.86
CA GLU A 56 -3.38 1.98 -0.20
C GLU A 56 -4.90 1.92 -0.24
N ASP A 57 -5.53 2.31 0.85
CA ASP A 57 -6.98 2.42 0.91
C ASP A 57 -7.41 3.74 0.29
N VAL A 58 -8.23 3.65 -0.75
CA VAL A 58 -8.80 4.80 -1.46
C VAL A 58 -10.29 4.85 -1.19
N VAL A 59 -10.77 6.00 -0.77
CA VAL A 59 -12.21 6.22 -0.57
C VAL A 59 -12.84 6.62 -1.90
N GLU A 60 -13.84 5.87 -2.32
CA GLU A 60 -14.64 6.14 -3.53
C GLU A 60 -16.13 6.28 -3.16
N MET A 61 -16.85 7.12 -3.89
CA MET A 61 -18.30 7.14 -3.83
C MET A 61 -18.88 6.15 -4.82
N ARG A 62 -19.71 5.24 -4.33
CA ARG A 62 -20.49 4.34 -5.18
C ARG A 62 -21.95 4.35 -4.72
N GLY A 63 -22.84 4.83 -5.60
CA GLY A 63 -24.26 4.91 -5.27
C GLY A 63 -24.60 5.77 -4.05
N GLY A 64 -23.88 6.89 -3.84
CA GLY A 64 -24.09 7.79 -2.69
C GLY A 64 -23.53 7.28 -1.36
N LYS A 65 -22.75 6.18 -1.37
CA LYS A 65 -22.11 5.63 -0.16
C LYS A 65 -20.59 5.69 -0.27
N LYS A 66 -19.93 6.01 0.83
CA LYS A 66 -18.48 5.93 0.95
C LYS A 66 -18.06 4.46 0.97
N VAL A 67 -17.24 4.05 0.00
CA VAL A 67 -16.67 2.71 -0.08
C VAL A 67 -15.15 2.82 -0.04
N VAL A 68 -14.53 2.16 0.93
CA VAL A 68 -13.07 2.06 0.99
C VAL A 68 -12.64 0.91 0.09
N THR A 69 -11.81 1.21 -0.89
CA THR A 69 -11.27 0.22 -1.83
C THR A 69 -9.76 0.20 -1.74
N ALA A 70 -9.20 -0.97 -1.47
CA ALA A 70 -7.75 -1.13 -1.47
C ALA A 70 -7.21 -1.06 -2.90
N LYS A 71 -6.42 -0.03 -3.18
CA LYS A 71 -5.70 0.13 -4.44
C LYS A 71 -4.24 -0.30 -4.27
N ARG A 72 -3.73 -1.10 -5.19
CA ARG A 72 -2.35 -1.57 -5.13
C ARG A 72 -1.41 -0.52 -5.68
N PHE A 73 -0.33 -0.19 -4.95
CA PHE A 73 0.74 0.68 -5.47
C PHE A 73 1.47 0.03 -6.64
N PHE A 74 1.75 -1.26 -6.51
CA PHE A 74 2.45 -2.06 -7.50
C PHE A 74 1.66 -3.33 -7.80
N PRO A 75 0.74 -3.31 -8.78
CA PRO A 75 0.01 -4.52 -9.17
C PRO A 75 0.95 -5.63 -9.64
N GLY A 76 0.75 -6.84 -9.15
CA GLY A 76 1.59 -7.99 -9.49
C GLY A 76 2.88 -8.11 -8.67
N TYR A 77 3.02 -7.37 -7.57
CA TYR A 77 4.18 -7.46 -6.68
C TYR A 77 3.75 -7.65 -5.23
N ILE A 78 4.51 -8.46 -4.52
CA ILE A 78 4.43 -8.61 -3.06
C ILE A 78 5.83 -8.46 -2.45
N LEU A 79 5.88 -8.07 -1.19
CA LEU A 79 7.11 -7.99 -0.42
C LEU A 79 7.16 -9.15 0.56
N VAL A 80 8.29 -9.81 0.63
CA VAL A 80 8.52 -10.94 1.54
C VAL A 80 9.77 -10.67 2.36
N GLU A 81 9.62 -10.70 3.69
CA GLU A 81 10.73 -10.65 4.62
C GLU A 81 11.26 -12.07 4.81
N MET A 82 12.48 -12.32 4.40
CA MET A 82 13.04 -13.66 4.48
C MET A 82 14.55 -13.69 4.61
N ASN A 83 15.05 -14.78 5.19
CA ASN A 83 16.43 -15.18 5.04
C ASN A 83 16.54 -15.98 3.73
N MET A 84 17.46 -15.57 2.86
CA MET A 84 17.66 -16.21 1.55
C MET A 84 18.42 -17.54 1.70
N SER A 85 17.69 -18.60 2.01
CA SER A 85 18.15 -19.98 1.93
C SER A 85 17.61 -20.65 0.65
N ASP A 86 18.27 -21.68 0.18
CA ASP A 86 17.83 -22.43 -1.00
C ASP A 86 16.43 -22.99 -0.81
N HIS A 87 16.13 -23.48 0.38
CA HIS A 87 14.81 -24.02 0.71
C HIS A 87 13.73 -22.94 0.72
N ALA A 88 13.97 -21.81 1.37
CA ALA A 88 13.03 -20.68 1.39
C ALA A 88 12.81 -20.13 -0.04
N TRP A 89 13.85 -20.00 -0.83
CA TRP A 89 13.77 -19.57 -2.21
C TRP A 89 12.89 -20.51 -3.06
N HIS A 90 13.08 -21.83 -2.94
CA HIS A 90 12.29 -22.82 -3.65
C HIS A 90 10.80 -22.79 -3.23
N VAL A 91 10.51 -22.63 -1.94
CA VAL A 91 9.14 -22.56 -1.45
C VAL A 91 8.42 -21.33 -2.01
N VAL A 92 9.07 -20.17 -2.01
CA VAL A 92 8.49 -18.94 -2.56
C VAL A 92 8.30 -19.06 -4.07
N LYS A 93 9.32 -19.51 -4.80
CA LYS A 93 9.27 -19.63 -6.26
C LYS A 93 8.22 -20.64 -6.74
N ASN A 94 8.03 -21.73 -6.02
CA ASN A 94 7.08 -22.79 -6.35
C ASN A 94 5.66 -22.51 -5.82
N THR A 95 5.42 -21.36 -5.21
CA THR A 95 4.08 -20.97 -4.81
C THR A 95 3.24 -20.67 -6.05
N PRO A 96 2.00 -21.20 -6.15
CA PRO A 96 1.14 -20.96 -7.31
C PRO A 96 0.93 -19.48 -7.59
N LYS A 97 0.99 -19.09 -8.86
CA LYS A 97 0.85 -17.71 -9.35
C LYS A 97 2.04 -16.78 -9.04
N VAL A 98 3.12 -17.28 -8.49
CA VAL A 98 4.40 -16.58 -8.40
C VAL A 98 5.16 -16.79 -9.71
N THR A 99 5.65 -15.69 -10.30
CA THR A 99 6.53 -15.71 -11.48
C THR A 99 7.99 -15.84 -11.09
N GLY A 100 8.38 -15.22 -9.98
CA GLY A 100 9.74 -15.28 -9.46
C GLY A 100 10.10 -14.04 -8.63
N PHE A 101 11.33 -14.00 -8.18
CA PHE A 101 11.89 -12.83 -7.49
C PHE A 101 12.27 -11.74 -8.49
N VAL A 102 12.18 -10.49 -8.06
CA VAL A 102 12.70 -9.34 -8.80
C VAL A 102 14.19 -9.18 -8.44
N GLY A 103 15.02 -9.07 -9.45
CA GLY A 103 16.45 -8.87 -9.32
C GLY A 103 17.23 -9.47 -10.50
N ALA A 104 18.43 -8.99 -10.71
CA ALA A 104 19.30 -9.48 -11.80
C ALA A 104 20.08 -10.72 -11.37
N GLY A 105 19.99 -11.81 -12.14
CA GLY A 105 20.82 -12.98 -12.01
C GLY A 105 20.25 -14.11 -11.14
N ALA A 106 21.13 -15.04 -10.73
CA ALA A 106 20.76 -16.24 -10.00
C ALA A 106 20.36 -16.01 -8.54
N LYS A 107 20.67 -14.84 -7.98
CA LYS A 107 20.31 -14.47 -6.61
C LYS A 107 19.44 -13.22 -6.62
N PRO A 108 18.30 -13.23 -5.94
CA PRO A 108 17.48 -12.05 -5.76
C PRO A 108 18.24 -10.94 -5.04
N THR A 109 17.97 -9.70 -5.42
CA THR A 109 18.56 -8.53 -4.75
C THR A 109 17.63 -8.10 -3.60
N PRO A 110 18.14 -8.03 -2.36
CA PRO A 110 17.35 -7.52 -1.25
C PRO A 110 17.11 -6.01 -1.42
N LEU A 111 15.95 -5.55 -0.95
CA LEU A 111 15.69 -4.13 -0.83
C LEU A 111 16.60 -3.49 0.22
N SER A 112 17.02 -2.26 -0.01
CA SER A 112 17.71 -1.47 1.00
C SER A 112 16.78 -1.13 2.15
N LYS A 113 17.35 -0.86 3.33
CA LYS A 113 16.55 -0.47 4.50
C LYS A 113 15.71 0.77 4.24
N ASP A 114 16.26 1.74 3.52
CA ASP A 114 15.57 2.99 3.18
C ASP A 114 14.38 2.76 2.25
N GLU A 115 14.52 1.90 1.24
CA GLU A 115 13.44 1.52 0.34
C GLU A 115 12.31 0.79 1.08
N VAL A 116 12.67 -0.14 1.95
CA VAL A 116 11.72 -0.87 2.79
C VAL A 116 10.97 0.10 3.69
N GLU A 117 11.68 0.99 4.36
CA GLU A 117 11.07 1.95 5.28
C GLU A 117 10.10 2.89 4.57
N GLN A 118 10.45 3.38 3.39
CA GLN A 118 9.56 4.19 2.56
C GLN A 118 8.29 3.44 2.19
N ILE A 119 8.39 2.19 1.74
CA ILE A 119 7.21 1.38 1.40
C ILE A 119 6.36 1.10 2.64
N LEU A 120 6.97 0.72 3.75
CA LEU A 120 6.26 0.46 5.01
C LEU A 120 5.55 1.70 5.54
N GLN A 121 6.20 2.87 5.45
CA GLN A 121 5.56 4.14 5.83
C GLN A 121 4.37 4.45 4.93
N GLN A 122 4.49 4.26 3.63
CA GLN A 122 3.37 4.44 2.70
C GLN A 122 2.19 3.53 3.04
N VAL A 123 2.46 2.24 3.29
CA VAL A 123 1.42 1.28 3.68
C VAL A 123 0.76 1.65 5.01
N ARG A 124 1.54 2.04 6.02
CA ARG A 124 1.02 2.45 7.34
C ARG A 124 0.20 3.73 7.25
N THR A 125 0.71 4.75 6.55
CA THR A 125 0.01 6.03 6.38
C THR A 125 -1.29 5.86 5.59
N ALA A 126 -1.30 4.96 4.62
CA ALA A 126 -2.49 4.63 3.85
C ALA A 126 -3.56 3.94 4.72
N ALA A 127 -3.15 3.07 5.65
CA ALA A 127 -4.06 2.43 6.59
C ALA A 127 -4.65 3.39 7.63
N GLU A 128 -3.88 4.42 8.02
CA GLU A 128 -4.33 5.42 8.99
C GLU A 128 -5.27 6.47 8.38
N LYS A 129 -5.02 6.87 7.14
CA LYS A 129 -5.78 7.91 6.44
C LYS A 129 -6.01 7.51 4.98
N PRO A 130 -7.15 6.87 4.66
CA PRO A 130 -7.49 6.57 3.26
C PRO A 130 -7.48 7.85 2.42
N LYS A 131 -6.71 7.84 1.33
CA LYS A 131 -6.62 9.00 0.45
C LYS A 131 -7.86 9.07 -0.45
N PRO A 132 -8.43 10.25 -0.68
CA PRO A 132 -9.50 10.41 -1.66
C PRO A 132 -8.99 10.13 -3.08
N LYS A 133 -9.82 9.56 -3.92
CA LYS A 133 -9.49 9.22 -5.30
C LYS A 133 -9.10 10.45 -6.14
N TYR A 134 -9.61 11.60 -5.77
CA TYR A 134 -9.41 12.85 -6.49
C TYR A 134 -8.60 13.82 -5.65
N MET A 135 -7.54 14.35 -6.22
CA MET A 135 -6.84 15.50 -5.70
C MET A 135 -7.34 16.74 -6.42
N PHE A 136 -7.67 17.77 -5.66
CA PHE A 136 -8.11 19.06 -6.19
C PHE A 136 -7.02 20.10 -5.95
N GLU A 137 -6.93 21.06 -6.87
CA GLU A 137 -6.01 22.18 -6.75
C GLU A 137 -6.78 23.49 -6.66
N LYS A 138 -6.16 24.48 -6.02
CA LYS A 138 -6.73 25.85 -5.96
C LYS A 138 -6.92 26.40 -7.36
N GLY A 139 -8.11 26.90 -7.65
CA GLY A 139 -8.50 27.44 -8.96
C GLY A 139 -9.16 26.45 -9.90
N GLU A 140 -9.25 25.18 -9.54
CA GLU A 140 -9.99 24.18 -10.33
C GLU A 140 -11.50 24.42 -10.30
N GLN A 141 -12.14 24.18 -11.43
CA GLN A 141 -13.59 24.19 -11.53
C GLN A 141 -14.15 22.83 -11.13
N VAL A 142 -15.14 22.87 -10.25
CA VAL A 142 -15.79 21.67 -9.72
C VAL A 142 -17.30 21.81 -9.76
N ARG A 143 -17.96 20.67 -9.90
CA ARG A 143 -19.40 20.55 -9.77
C ARG A 143 -19.73 19.85 -8.46
N ILE A 144 -20.72 20.35 -7.77
CA ILE A 144 -21.19 19.74 -6.52
C ILE A 144 -22.20 18.65 -6.85
N ASN A 145 -21.91 17.41 -6.39
CA ASN A 145 -22.72 16.23 -6.67
C ASN A 145 -23.69 15.89 -5.54
N GLU A 146 -23.41 16.35 -4.33
CA GLU A 146 -24.18 15.97 -3.15
C GLU A 146 -24.38 17.16 -2.20
N GLY A 147 -25.49 17.15 -1.49
CA GLY A 147 -25.83 18.15 -0.49
C GLY A 147 -26.80 19.24 -1.02
N PRO A 148 -27.00 20.31 -0.22
CA PRO A 148 -27.95 21.37 -0.55
C PRO A 148 -27.55 22.20 -1.78
N PHE A 149 -26.30 22.09 -2.24
CA PHE A 149 -25.76 22.82 -3.39
C PHE A 149 -25.52 21.91 -4.60
N THR A 150 -26.18 20.76 -4.65
CA THR A 150 -26.07 19.81 -5.78
C THR A 150 -26.34 20.50 -7.11
N SER A 151 -25.56 20.18 -8.12
CA SER A 151 -25.59 20.75 -9.48
C SER A 151 -25.06 22.18 -9.62
N PHE A 152 -24.64 22.83 -8.54
CA PHE A 152 -23.94 24.10 -8.66
C PHE A 152 -22.47 23.87 -9.05
N ASN A 153 -21.96 24.80 -9.85
CA ASN A 153 -20.54 24.85 -10.17
C ASN A 153 -19.85 25.86 -9.26
N GLY A 154 -18.61 25.57 -8.92
CA GLY A 154 -17.80 26.47 -8.12
C GLY A 154 -16.32 26.36 -8.48
N VAL A 155 -15.53 27.21 -7.89
CA VAL A 155 -14.07 27.23 -8.04
C VAL A 155 -13.45 26.92 -6.67
N VAL A 156 -12.47 26.03 -6.67
CA VAL A 156 -11.72 25.69 -5.45
C VAL A 156 -10.88 26.87 -5.00
N ASP A 157 -11.15 27.39 -3.81
CA ASP A 157 -10.40 28.47 -3.19
C ASP A 157 -9.28 27.93 -2.28
N GLU A 158 -9.60 26.91 -1.50
CA GLU A 158 -8.67 26.29 -0.55
C GLU A 158 -8.88 24.78 -0.48
N VAL A 159 -7.79 24.04 -0.31
CA VAL A 159 -7.79 22.58 -0.17
C VAL A 159 -7.23 22.23 1.19
N ASN A 160 -8.00 21.53 2.02
CA ASN A 160 -7.56 21.02 3.31
C ASN A 160 -7.36 19.50 3.21
N LEU A 161 -6.12 19.08 3.00
CA LEU A 161 -5.77 17.66 2.86
C LEU A 161 -5.91 16.87 4.18
N ASP A 162 -5.75 17.54 5.32
CA ASP A 162 -5.85 16.87 6.61
C ASP A 162 -7.29 16.47 6.96
N LYS A 163 -8.24 17.31 6.56
CA LYS A 163 -9.68 17.07 6.79
C LYS A 163 -10.37 16.43 5.58
N ASN A 164 -9.70 16.31 4.44
CA ASN A 164 -10.28 15.91 3.16
C ASN A 164 -11.45 16.80 2.73
N THR A 165 -11.34 18.10 2.98
CA THR A 165 -12.35 19.10 2.62
C THR A 165 -11.81 20.15 1.67
N LEU A 166 -12.73 20.73 0.90
CA LEU A 166 -12.48 21.83 -0.01
C LEU A 166 -13.30 23.03 0.41
N LYS A 167 -12.72 24.21 0.31
CA LYS A 167 -13.48 25.46 0.30
C LYS A 167 -13.72 25.84 -1.16
N VAL A 168 -14.97 25.77 -1.57
CA VAL A 168 -15.39 26.06 -2.94
C VAL A 168 -16.17 27.36 -2.97
N MET A 169 -15.78 28.26 -3.84
CA MET A 169 -16.53 29.49 -4.10
C MET A 169 -17.65 29.21 -5.07
N VAL A 170 -18.88 29.20 -4.57
CA VAL A 170 -20.08 28.95 -5.35
C VAL A 170 -20.83 30.25 -5.55
N THR A 171 -21.25 30.51 -6.78
CA THR A 171 -22.08 31.69 -7.08
C THR A 171 -23.54 31.34 -6.84
N ILE A 172 -24.10 31.90 -5.77
CA ILE A 172 -25.52 31.70 -5.38
C ILE A 172 -26.20 33.07 -5.45
N PHE A 173 -27.25 33.18 -6.27
CA PHE A 173 -27.99 34.44 -6.50
C PHE A 173 -27.08 35.66 -6.80
N GLY A 174 -26.04 35.43 -7.62
CA GLY A 174 -25.12 36.51 -8.02
C GLY A 174 -24.08 36.90 -6.98
N ARG A 175 -23.98 36.14 -5.87
CA ARG A 175 -22.99 36.36 -4.81
C ARG A 175 -22.08 35.15 -4.69
N SER A 176 -20.77 35.39 -4.71
CA SER A 176 -19.80 34.33 -4.41
C SER A 176 -19.81 34.00 -2.91
N THR A 177 -20.17 32.79 -2.59
CA THR A 177 -20.26 32.29 -1.22
C THR A 177 -19.28 31.14 -1.03
N PRO A 178 -18.39 31.18 -0.02
CA PRO A 178 -17.51 30.06 0.29
C PRO A 178 -18.32 28.93 0.96
N VAL A 179 -18.23 27.73 0.42
CA VAL A 179 -18.86 26.53 0.97
C VAL A 179 -17.78 25.49 1.23
N GLU A 180 -17.75 24.95 2.43
CA GLU A 180 -16.84 23.84 2.77
C GLU A 180 -17.52 22.51 2.42
N LEU A 181 -16.87 21.72 1.57
CA LEU A 181 -17.38 20.47 1.03
C LEU A 181 -16.31 19.37 1.19
N ASP A 182 -16.77 18.13 1.38
CA ASP A 182 -15.90 16.96 1.34
C ASP A 182 -15.44 16.70 -0.11
N PHE A 183 -14.23 16.20 -0.30
CA PHE A 183 -13.70 15.82 -1.63
C PHE A 183 -14.63 14.89 -2.40
N LEU A 184 -15.46 14.12 -1.69
CA LEU A 184 -16.37 13.17 -2.27
C LEU A 184 -17.70 13.80 -2.73
N GLN A 185 -17.97 15.04 -2.32
CA GLN A 185 -19.21 15.77 -2.68
C GLN A 185 -19.04 16.60 -3.96
N VAL A 186 -17.84 16.63 -4.53
CA VAL A 186 -17.52 17.41 -5.72
C VAL A 186 -16.83 16.55 -6.78
N GLU A 187 -17.02 16.89 -8.03
CA GLU A 187 -16.32 16.31 -9.17
C GLU A 187 -15.64 17.39 -10.01
N LYS A 188 -14.54 17.05 -10.67
CA LYS A 188 -13.89 17.96 -11.64
C LYS A 188 -14.74 18.08 -12.88
N ILE A 189 -14.83 19.30 -13.41
CA ILE A 189 -15.51 19.58 -14.69
C ILE A 189 -14.49 19.50 -15.82
#